data_b6a8731701d3136d8eb61ad8549f2c2e
#
_entry.id   b6a8731701d3136d8eb61ad8549f2c2e
#
_cell.length_a   1.000
_cell.length_b   1.000
_cell.length_c   1.000
_cell.angle_alpha   90.00
_cell.angle_beta   90.00
_cell.angle_gamma   90.00
#
_symmetry.space_group_name_H-M   'P 1'
#
loop_
_entity.id
_entity.type
_entity.pdbx_description
1 polymer ?
#
loop_
_entity_poly.entity_id
_entity_poly.type
_entity_poly.pdbx_seq_one_letter_code
_entity_poly.pdbx_strand_id
1 'polypeptide(L)'
;MKNDLLLLATLLTLPFSSFAAPPNIIIIMPDDMGYGDLGVTGNPVIRTPHLDKFAKESAELTNFYVSPVCSPTRASLMTGRYNQRTRCIDTFKGRSMMEPEEVTIAEMLKEAGYATGIFGKWHLGDNYPMRPQEQGFDEVLIHRGGGLAQPSEPVENKRRYTDAILFHNGQQIQSKGYCTDVYFDAAIEWMKQCQAEGKPFFAYLPPNAPHGPYHDVPEDLLAYYQSTNLTPILNGGESDKHKDTVARVFAMIENIDQNVGKLEAYLKESNQKDNTLMMFFTDNGPNTMRYVGDFRAMKSHVHEGGIHTMFYARWPERFQAGHMNDRIAAHIDMLPTLAAASGAALPKDVKIDGTNLLPLLRGEPNDWPDRALVLQTHRGDAPIPFHHMAVRTQDWKLVHPTGFGSEIMNEEVPFELYRITDDLAEAENLAEEMPEKLAELKTVYRNWYDDVSSTRPDNYAPPRIIVGSDYEMVSDLSIQDWRVGTDQGWGSKGKWLVTVAEAGSYTANVQWANPIGEREVTVHLGETTASGTLGENEDEILFTGLKLSAGNADFRVEFSGEQSRQSTPRFLRISRKP
;
A
#
# COMPACT_ATOMS: atom_id res chain seq x y z
N MET A 1 -74.25 -15.16 -41.85
CA MET A 1 -73.39 -16.00 -41.06
C MET A 1 -72.05 -15.32 -41.05
N LYS A 2 -71.75 -14.57 -39.99
CA LYS A 2 -70.49 -13.87 -39.81
C LYS A 2 -69.58 -14.75 -38.92
N ASN A 3 -68.39 -15.11 -39.42
CA ASN A 3 -67.37 -15.82 -38.64
C ASN A 3 -66.47 -14.75 -37.97
N ASP A 4 -66.56 -14.63 -36.66
CA ASP A 4 -65.65 -13.85 -35.85
C ASP A 4 -64.43 -14.72 -35.52
N LEU A 5 -63.27 -14.35 -36.09
CA LEU A 5 -61.97 -14.95 -35.78
C LEU A 5 -61.37 -14.26 -34.54
N LEU A 6 -61.39 -14.92 -33.39
CA LEU A 6 -60.67 -14.46 -32.21
C LEU A 6 -59.18 -14.74 -32.40
N LEU A 7 -58.34 -13.69 -32.56
CA LEU A 7 -56.90 -13.78 -32.47
C LEU A 7 -56.45 -13.82 -31.00
N LEU A 8 -56.00 -14.97 -30.53
CA LEU A 8 -55.39 -15.12 -29.22
C LEU A 8 -53.94 -14.65 -29.32
N ALA A 9 -53.63 -13.46 -28.81
CA ALA A 9 -52.25 -12.97 -28.68
C ALA A 9 -51.61 -13.62 -27.47
N THR A 10 -50.74 -14.59 -27.73
CA THR A 10 -49.88 -15.22 -26.70
C THR A 10 -48.71 -14.25 -26.41
N LEU A 11 -48.74 -13.54 -25.27
CA LEU A 11 -47.60 -12.81 -24.77
C LEU A 11 -46.52 -13.84 -24.36
N LEU A 12 -45.45 -13.96 -25.16
CA LEU A 12 -44.23 -14.59 -24.74
C LEU A 12 -43.54 -13.68 -23.72
N THR A 13 -43.70 -13.96 -22.44
CA THR A 13 -42.82 -13.42 -21.40
C THR A 13 -41.47 -14.10 -21.52
N LEU A 14 -40.51 -13.44 -22.17
CA LEU A 14 -39.12 -13.83 -22.08
C LEU A 14 -38.70 -13.70 -20.61
N PRO A 15 -38.04 -14.74 -20.03
CA PRO A 15 -37.49 -14.59 -18.70
C PRO A 15 -36.42 -13.50 -18.77
N PHE A 16 -36.65 -12.35 -18.11
CA PHE A 16 -35.59 -11.45 -17.77
C PHE A 16 -34.64 -12.26 -16.90
N SER A 17 -33.48 -12.65 -17.45
CA SER A 17 -32.35 -13.09 -16.64
C SER A 17 -32.04 -11.92 -15.71
N SER A 18 -32.50 -12.02 -14.47
CA SER A 18 -32.06 -11.13 -13.41
C SER A 18 -30.55 -11.31 -13.29
N PHE A 19 -29.75 -10.46 -13.93
CA PHE A 19 -28.36 -10.33 -13.56
C PHE A 19 -28.36 -10.00 -12.08
N ALA A 20 -27.71 -10.83 -11.27
CA ALA A 20 -27.51 -10.52 -9.86
C ALA A 20 -26.87 -9.11 -9.79
N ALA A 21 -27.33 -8.29 -8.86
CA ALA A 21 -26.74 -6.97 -8.67
C ALA A 21 -25.23 -7.09 -8.45
N PRO A 22 -24.41 -6.20 -9.02
CA PRO A 22 -22.97 -6.24 -8.81
C PRO A 22 -22.68 -6.15 -7.29
N PRO A 23 -21.70 -6.90 -6.77
CA PRO A 23 -21.40 -6.91 -5.33
C PRO A 23 -20.80 -5.58 -4.90
N ASN A 24 -21.04 -5.17 -3.66
CA ASN A 24 -20.13 -4.23 -3.02
C ASN A 24 -18.78 -4.90 -2.78
N ILE A 25 -17.71 -4.12 -2.80
CA ILE A 25 -16.35 -4.61 -2.65
C ILE A 25 -15.65 -3.83 -1.54
N ILE A 26 -15.08 -4.55 -0.57
CA ILE A 26 -14.31 -3.98 0.54
C ILE A 26 -12.96 -4.70 0.62
N ILE A 27 -11.86 -3.93 0.59
CA ILE A 27 -10.53 -4.42 0.92
C ILE A 27 -10.07 -3.74 2.21
N ILE A 28 -9.75 -4.52 3.22
CA ILE A 28 -9.09 -4.06 4.45
C ILE A 28 -7.66 -4.55 4.41
N MET A 29 -6.68 -3.62 4.40
CA MET A 29 -5.26 -3.92 4.32
C MET A 29 -4.46 -3.11 5.35
N PRO A 30 -4.33 -3.61 6.60
CA PRO A 30 -3.48 -2.98 7.62
C PRO A 30 -2.01 -2.91 7.19
N ASP A 31 -1.28 -1.96 7.78
CA ASP A 31 0.13 -1.67 7.49
C ASP A 31 1.04 -2.24 8.58
N ASP A 32 2.03 -3.07 8.21
CA ASP A 32 2.98 -3.71 9.13
C ASP A 32 2.35 -4.75 10.10
N MET A 33 1.24 -5.34 9.75
CA MET A 33 0.63 -6.44 10.48
C MET A 33 1.16 -7.78 9.96
N GLY A 34 1.60 -8.67 10.86
CA GLY A 34 2.18 -9.96 10.50
C GLY A 34 1.17 -11.11 10.45
N TYR A 35 1.56 -12.22 9.83
CA TYR A 35 0.75 -13.44 9.78
C TYR A 35 0.28 -13.89 11.17
N GLY A 36 1.16 -13.80 12.17
CA GLY A 36 0.89 -14.24 13.54
C GLY A 36 0.12 -13.23 14.41
N ASP A 37 -0.49 -12.20 13.85
CA ASP A 37 -1.14 -11.13 14.62
C ASP A 37 -2.65 -11.31 14.82
N LEU A 38 -3.18 -12.50 14.57
CA LEU A 38 -4.58 -12.86 14.84
C LEU A 38 -4.67 -14.07 15.78
N GLY A 39 -5.76 -14.16 16.56
CA GLY A 39 -6.05 -15.36 17.34
C GLY A 39 -6.23 -16.59 16.48
N VAL A 40 -6.92 -16.46 15.34
CA VAL A 40 -7.17 -17.56 14.39
C VAL A 40 -5.88 -18.11 13.75
N THR A 41 -4.81 -17.31 13.64
CA THR A 41 -3.50 -17.76 13.15
C THR A 41 -2.59 -18.31 14.25
N GLY A 42 -3.14 -18.57 15.45
CA GLY A 42 -2.44 -19.24 16.54
C GLY A 42 -1.77 -18.33 17.56
N ASN A 43 -1.96 -16.99 17.50
CA ASN A 43 -1.42 -16.10 18.51
C ASN A 43 -2.13 -16.33 19.88
N PRO A 44 -1.40 -16.72 20.92
CA PRO A 44 -2.02 -17.10 22.20
C PRO A 44 -2.41 -15.90 23.08
N VAL A 45 -2.12 -14.67 22.67
CA VAL A 45 -2.22 -13.49 23.54
C VAL A 45 -3.15 -12.43 22.97
N ILE A 46 -3.13 -12.19 21.68
CA ILE A 46 -3.87 -11.09 21.04
C ILE A 46 -5.38 -11.33 21.06
N ARG A 47 -6.15 -10.26 21.20
CA ARG A 47 -7.62 -10.31 21.16
C ARG A 47 -8.11 -9.76 19.82
N THR A 48 -8.55 -10.67 18.94
CA THR A 48 -9.08 -10.33 17.61
C THR A 48 -10.41 -11.05 17.32
N PRO A 49 -11.41 -10.98 18.22
CA PRO A 49 -12.61 -11.80 18.11
C PRO A 49 -13.44 -11.52 16.85
N HIS A 50 -13.44 -10.29 16.34
CA HIS A 50 -14.18 -9.93 15.12
C HIS A 50 -13.48 -10.44 13.86
N LEU A 51 -12.16 -10.27 13.78
CA LEU A 51 -11.33 -10.82 12.69
C LEU A 51 -11.28 -12.34 12.71
N ASP A 52 -11.17 -12.96 13.89
CA ASP A 52 -11.24 -14.42 14.04
C ASP A 52 -12.58 -15.00 13.57
N LYS A 53 -13.67 -14.28 13.84
CA LYS A 53 -15.00 -14.64 13.33
C LYS A 53 -15.09 -14.44 11.83
N PHE A 54 -14.60 -13.30 11.31
CA PHE A 54 -14.57 -13.02 9.89
C PHE A 54 -13.80 -14.10 9.13
N ALA A 55 -12.62 -14.50 9.62
CA ALA A 55 -11.82 -15.57 9.02
C ALA A 55 -12.60 -16.89 8.94
N LYS A 56 -13.30 -17.29 10.02
CA LYS A 56 -14.12 -18.51 10.05
C LYS A 56 -15.33 -18.47 9.10
N GLU A 57 -15.84 -17.28 8.80
CA GLU A 57 -16.94 -17.04 7.85
C GLU A 57 -16.45 -16.85 6.40
N SER A 58 -15.14 -16.90 6.16
CA SER A 58 -14.48 -16.62 4.88
C SER A 58 -13.99 -17.88 4.18
N ALA A 59 -13.69 -17.76 2.88
CA ALA A 59 -12.74 -18.62 2.19
C ALA A 59 -11.33 -18.10 2.46
N GLU A 60 -10.37 -19.00 2.64
CA GLU A 60 -8.98 -18.74 2.95
C GLU A 60 -8.06 -19.19 1.83
N LEU A 61 -7.10 -18.35 1.44
CA LEU A 61 -5.94 -18.74 0.66
C LEU A 61 -4.73 -18.85 1.60
N THR A 62 -4.32 -20.07 1.90
CA THR A 62 -3.28 -20.33 2.90
C THR A 62 -1.87 -19.96 2.44
N ASN A 63 -1.66 -19.76 1.14
CA ASN A 63 -0.40 -19.38 0.52
C ASN A 63 -0.55 -18.07 -0.27
N PHE A 64 -0.80 -16.96 0.44
CA PHE A 64 -0.95 -15.64 -0.18
C PHE A 64 0.27 -14.75 0.09
N TYR A 65 0.83 -14.17 -0.99
CA TYR A 65 2.10 -13.46 -0.96
C TYR A 65 1.97 -11.98 -1.32
N VAL A 66 2.80 -11.16 -0.67
CA VAL A 66 2.91 -9.72 -0.87
C VAL A 66 4.38 -9.32 -1.01
N SER A 67 4.67 -8.09 -1.44
CA SER A 67 6.05 -7.60 -1.41
C SER A 67 6.53 -7.38 0.03
N PRO A 68 7.84 -7.41 0.29
CA PRO A 68 8.36 -7.30 1.66
C PRO A 68 8.20 -5.91 2.29
N VAL A 69 7.68 -4.93 1.54
CA VAL A 69 7.46 -3.54 1.98
C VAL A 69 6.24 -2.91 1.31
N CYS A 70 5.70 -1.85 1.94
CA CYS A 70 4.36 -1.30 1.69
C CYS A 70 4.10 -0.74 0.27
N SER A 71 4.86 0.26 -0.24
CA SER A 71 4.53 0.89 -1.53
C SER A 71 4.58 -0.09 -2.71
N PRO A 72 5.58 -0.97 -2.84
CA PRO A 72 5.60 -2.03 -3.86
C PRO A 72 4.36 -2.94 -3.82
N THR A 73 3.92 -3.35 -2.62
CA THR A 73 2.68 -4.13 -2.48
C THR A 73 1.46 -3.33 -2.96
N ARG A 74 1.35 -2.06 -2.55
CA ARG A 74 0.21 -1.20 -2.89
C ARG A 74 0.12 -0.93 -4.38
N ALA A 75 1.25 -0.66 -5.03
CA ALA A 75 1.31 -0.48 -6.48
C ALA A 75 0.89 -1.76 -7.24
N SER A 76 1.44 -2.90 -6.83
CA SER A 76 1.09 -4.19 -7.43
C SER A 76 -0.37 -4.58 -7.20
N LEU A 77 -0.91 -4.33 -6.00
CA LEU A 77 -2.32 -4.54 -5.68
C LEU A 77 -3.22 -3.72 -6.60
N MET A 78 -2.96 -2.40 -6.70
CA MET A 78 -3.81 -1.50 -7.47
C MET A 78 -3.80 -1.79 -8.96
N THR A 79 -2.71 -2.28 -9.52
CA THR A 79 -2.53 -2.42 -10.97
C THR A 79 -2.64 -3.86 -11.50
N GLY A 80 -2.58 -4.87 -10.62
CA GLY A 80 -2.50 -6.28 -11.04
C GLY A 80 -1.18 -6.63 -11.73
N ARG A 81 -0.13 -5.82 -11.53
CA ARG A 81 1.18 -5.92 -12.18
C ARG A 81 2.30 -5.94 -11.16
N TYR A 82 3.43 -6.52 -11.53
CA TYR A 82 4.62 -6.39 -10.69
C TYR A 82 5.01 -4.92 -10.52
N ASN A 83 5.33 -4.53 -9.30
CA ASN A 83 5.68 -3.15 -8.94
C ASN A 83 6.86 -2.57 -9.75
N GLN A 84 7.77 -3.41 -10.27
CA GLN A 84 8.85 -2.99 -11.16
C GLN A 84 8.31 -2.37 -12.45
N ARG A 85 7.16 -2.82 -12.97
CA ARG A 85 6.52 -2.21 -14.14
C ARG A 85 5.98 -0.83 -13.86
N THR A 86 5.55 -0.58 -12.62
CA THR A 86 4.91 0.67 -12.18
C THR A 86 5.88 1.73 -11.67
N ARG A 87 7.18 1.44 -11.65
CA ARG A 87 8.28 2.26 -11.07
C ARG A 87 8.26 2.45 -9.55
N CYS A 88 7.25 1.96 -8.86
CA CYS A 88 7.18 1.97 -7.42
C CYS A 88 8.02 0.82 -6.84
N ILE A 89 9.34 1.02 -6.72
CA ILE A 89 10.30 -0.04 -6.39
C ILE A 89 10.84 0.02 -4.95
N ASP A 90 10.51 1.06 -4.21
CA ASP A 90 10.90 1.28 -2.81
C ASP A 90 9.82 2.11 -2.11
N THR A 91 10.05 2.50 -0.87
CA THR A 91 9.11 3.22 0.02
C THR A 91 9.45 4.70 0.22
N PHE A 92 10.55 5.22 -0.35
CA PHE A 92 10.98 6.61 -0.21
C PHE A 92 11.98 7.02 -1.31
N LYS A 93 12.57 8.22 -1.22
CA LYS A 93 13.51 8.80 -2.21
C LYS A 93 12.89 8.89 -3.63
N GLY A 94 11.62 9.27 -3.72
CA GLY A 94 10.90 9.31 -4.98
C GLY A 94 10.55 7.96 -5.59
N ARG A 95 10.85 6.85 -4.89
CA ARG A 95 10.66 5.48 -5.41
C ARG A 95 9.37 4.83 -4.92
N SER A 96 8.59 5.54 -4.08
CA SER A 96 7.22 5.17 -3.70
C SER A 96 6.15 5.72 -4.66
N MET A 97 6.52 6.62 -5.56
CA MET A 97 5.60 7.16 -6.56
C MET A 97 5.33 6.13 -7.65
N MET A 98 4.05 5.87 -7.90
CA MET A 98 3.58 5.03 -9.00
C MET A 98 3.44 5.86 -10.27
N GLU A 99 3.73 5.26 -11.42
CA GLU A 99 3.51 5.89 -12.72
C GLU A 99 2.03 6.26 -12.90
N PRO A 100 1.69 7.52 -13.19
CA PRO A 100 0.30 7.97 -13.24
C PRO A 100 -0.50 7.42 -14.42
N GLU A 101 0.16 6.86 -15.43
CA GLU A 101 -0.49 6.20 -16.57
C GLU A 101 -0.87 4.74 -16.29
N GLU A 102 -0.53 4.20 -15.13
CA GLU A 102 -1.01 2.88 -14.70
C GLU A 102 -2.52 2.93 -14.45
N VAL A 103 -3.22 1.85 -14.85
CA VAL A 103 -4.65 1.74 -14.59
C VAL A 103 -4.88 0.98 -13.28
N THR A 104 -5.57 1.60 -12.36
CA THR A 104 -5.83 1.05 -11.03
C THR A 104 -7.15 0.27 -10.95
N ILE A 105 -7.29 -0.54 -9.88
CA ILE A 105 -8.58 -1.16 -9.52
C ILE A 105 -9.69 -0.09 -9.41
N ALA A 106 -9.38 1.07 -8.82
CA ALA A 106 -10.38 2.11 -8.63
C ALA A 106 -10.87 2.70 -9.96
N GLU A 107 -9.97 2.99 -10.91
CA GLU A 107 -10.34 3.45 -12.25
C GLU A 107 -11.16 2.40 -13.00
N MET A 108 -10.71 1.14 -12.99
CA MET A 108 -11.42 0.03 -13.61
C MET A 108 -12.85 -0.13 -13.08
N LEU A 109 -13.02 -0.09 -11.75
CA LEU A 109 -14.34 -0.23 -11.12
C LEU A 109 -15.22 1.01 -11.31
N LYS A 110 -14.61 2.21 -11.31
CA LYS A 110 -15.32 3.46 -11.62
C LYS A 110 -15.91 3.44 -13.04
N GLU A 111 -15.15 2.98 -14.03
CA GLU A 111 -15.66 2.76 -15.39
C GLU A 111 -16.82 1.74 -15.44
N ALA A 112 -16.82 0.77 -14.54
CA ALA A 112 -17.91 -0.20 -14.39
C ALA A 112 -19.10 0.33 -13.58
N GLY A 113 -19.11 1.62 -13.17
CA GLY A 113 -20.22 2.29 -12.49
C GLY A 113 -20.20 2.19 -10.97
N TYR A 114 -19.08 1.76 -10.37
CA TYR A 114 -18.91 1.77 -8.91
C TYR A 114 -18.63 3.19 -8.40
N ALA A 115 -19.13 3.51 -7.22
CA ALA A 115 -18.54 4.57 -6.40
C ALA A 115 -17.23 4.04 -5.77
N THR A 116 -16.20 4.87 -5.73
CA THR A 116 -14.85 4.43 -5.29
C THR A 116 -14.36 5.29 -4.13
N GLY A 117 -13.96 4.67 -3.03
CA GLY A 117 -13.49 5.37 -1.82
C GLY A 117 -12.23 4.75 -1.22
N ILE A 118 -11.31 5.61 -0.74
CA ILE A 118 -10.12 5.22 0.02
C ILE A 118 -10.10 5.93 1.38
N PHE A 119 -9.86 5.16 2.45
CA PHE A 119 -9.84 5.65 3.82
C PHE A 119 -8.63 5.10 4.56
N GLY A 120 -7.51 5.87 4.60
CA GLY A 120 -6.26 5.46 5.24
C GLY A 120 -5.01 5.80 4.44
N LYS A 121 -4.10 4.85 4.26
CA LYS A 121 -2.80 5.03 3.62
C LYS A 121 -2.84 4.79 2.11
N TRP A 122 -2.39 5.78 1.34
CA TRP A 122 -2.14 5.64 -0.10
C TRP A 122 -0.71 5.18 -0.41
N HIS A 123 0.27 6.02 -0.14
CA HIS A 123 1.71 5.77 -0.29
C HIS A 123 2.17 5.44 -1.72
N LEU A 124 1.54 6.03 -2.72
CA LEU A 124 1.90 5.88 -4.15
C LEU A 124 2.12 7.23 -4.85
N GLY A 125 2.37 8.29 -4.07
CA GLY A 125 2.60 9.67 -4.49
C GLY A 125 1.60 10.64 -3.87
N ASP A 126 2.11 11.77 -3.33
CA ASP A 126 1.33 12.72 -2.54
C ASP A 126 0.92 13.97 -3.31
N ASN A 127 1.47 14.16 -4.52
CA ASN A 127 1.23 15.31 -5.37
C ASN A 127 0.63 14.90 -6.72
N TYR A 128 0.02 15.87 -7.41
CA TYR A 128 -0.51 15.69 -8.76
C TYR A 128 0.60 15.26 -9.74
N PRO A 129 0.37 14.24 -10.59
CA PRO A 129 -0.89 13.53 -10.85
C PRO A 129 -1.04 12.18 -10.12
N MET A 130 -0.21 11.85 -9.13
CA MET A 130 -0.18 10.54 -8.48
C MET A 130 -1.13 10.39 -7.27
N ARG A 131 -1.90 11.44 -6.93
CA ARG A 131 -2.84 11.40 -5.79
C ARG A 131 -4.00 10.42 -6.05
N PRO A 132 -4.64 9.85 -5.01
CA PRO A 132 -5.75 8.90 -5.19
C PRO A 132 -6.89 9.44 -6.06
N GLN A 133 -7.16 10.75 -6.00
CA GLN A 133 -8.23 11.38 -6.78
C GLN A 133 -8.00 11.23 -8.29
N GLU A 134 -6.74 11.35 -8.73
CA GLU A 134 -6.34 11.18 -10.12
C GLU A 134 -6.18 9.70 -10.51
N GLN A 135 -6.15 8.82 -9.51
CA GLN A 135 -6.01 7.37 -9.66
C GLN A 135 -7.34 6.63 -9.43
N GLY A 136 -8.46 7.31 -9.66
CA GLY A 136 -9.80 6.71 -9.76
C GLY A 136 -10.66 6.74 -8.51
N PHE A 137 -10.20 7.27 -7.39
CA PHE A 137 -11.03 7.37 -6.18
C PHE A 137 -11.88 8.65 -6.15
N ASP A 138 -13.20 8.49 -5.99
CA ASP A 138 -14.15 9.60 -5.88
C ASP A 138 -14.17 10.21 -4.48
N GLU A 139 -14.01 9.39 -3.45
CA GLU A 139 -13.94 9.79 -2.06
C GLU A 139 -12.59 9.41 -1.45
N VAL A 140 -11.90 10.38 -0.87
CA VAL A 140 -10.51 10.23 -0.39
C VAL A 140 -10.37 10.81 1.00
N LEU A 141 -10.06 9.99 1.99
CA LEU A 141 -9.64 10.44 3.32
C LEU A 141 -8.35 9.73 3.70
N ILE A 142 -7.23 10.42 3.59
CA ILE A 142 -5.89 9.82 3.73
C ILE A 142 -4.97 10.65 4.61
N HIS A 143 -3.90 10.01 5.10
CA HIS A 143 -2.66 10.69 5.44
C HIS A 143 -1.67 10.65 4.27
N ARG A 144 -0.71 11.57 4.22
CA ARG A 144 0.36 11.57 3.21
C ARG A 144 1.52 10.63 3.60
N GLY A 145 2.32 10.26 2.60
CA GLY A 145 3.51 9.42 2.75
C GLY A 145 3.23 8.02 3.23
N GLY A 146 4.25 7.39 3.80
CA GLY A 146 4.21 6.01 4.26
C GLY A 146 3.78 5.84 5.72
N GLY A 147 3.53 6.92 6.46
CA GLY A 147 3.11 6.88 7.88
C GLY A 147 3.18 8.24 8.56
N LEU A 148 2.44 8.41 9.63
CA LEU A 148 2.29 9.66 10.41
C LEU A 148 3.57 10.20 11.08
N ALA A 149 4.72 9.60 10.84
CA ALA A 149 6.03 10.07 11.29
C ALA A 149 6.97 10.41 10.14
N GLN A 150 6.51 10.25 8.91
CA GLN A 150 7.34 10.39 7.72
C GLN A 150 7.38 11.84 7.20
N PRO A 151 8.31 12.17 6.31
CA PRO A 151 8.55 13.56 5.91
C PRO A 151 7.39 14.27 5.22
N SER A 152 6.49 13.58 4.54
CA SER A 152 5.34 14.20 3.86
C SER A 152 4.14 14.52 4.76
N GLU A 153 4.21 14.11 6.03
CA GLU A 153 3.17 14.45 7.00
C GLU A 153 3.30 15.89 7.51
N PRO A 154 2.18 16.58 7.77
CA PRO A 154 2.18 17.89 8.44
C PRO A 154 2.97 17.86 9.75
N VAL A 155 3.80 18.87 9.98
CA VAL A 155 4.63 18.97 11.20
C VAL A 155 3.76 19.09 12.45
N GLU A 156 2.58 19.67 12.32
CA GLU A 156 1.59 19.88 13.38
C GLU A 156 1.03 18.55 13.92
N ASN A 157 1.07 17.48 13.16
CA ASN A 157 0.67 16.13 13.62
C ASN A 157 1.54 15.62 14.76
N LYS A 158 2.77 16.16 14.92
CA LYS A 158 3.69 15.75 16.00
C LYS A 158 3.84 14.22 16.09
N ARG A 159 3.71 13.53 14.95
CA ARG A 159 3.79 12.09 14.82
C ARG A 159 2.71 11.33 15.61
N ARG A 160 1.50 11.88 15.76
CA ARG A 160 0.40 11.27 16.51
C ARG A 160 -0.68 10.71 15.61
N TYR A 161 -1.33 9.65 16.10
CA TYR A 161 -2.51 9.04 15.48
C TYR A 161 -3.82 9.71 15.92
N THR A 162 -3.81 10.37 17.09
CA THR A 162 -4.99 11.03 17.64
C THR A 162 -5.06 12.47 17.19
N ASP A 163 -6.22 12.91 16.73
CA ASP A 163 -6.51 14.26 16.26
C ASP A 163 -5.50 14.74 15.19
N ALA A 164 -5.17 13.87 14.25
CA ALA A 164 -4.24 14.18 13.18
C ALA A 164 -4.88 15.08 12.11
N ILE A 165 -4.06 15.93 11.47
CA ILE A 165 -4.42 16.58 10.22
C ILE A 165 -4.38 15.51 9.13
N LEU A 166 -5.51 15.31 8.46
CA LEU A 166 -5.68 14.38 7.35
C LEU A 166 -6.01 15.16 6.07
N PHE A 167 -6.07 14.45 4.96
CA PHE A 167 -6.41 15.03 3.65
C PHE A 167 -7.71 14.41 3.16
N HIS A 168 -8.75 15.24 3.05
CA HIS A 168 -10.06 14.87 2.53
C HIS A 168 -10.26 15.51 1.15
N ASN A 169 -10.32 14.69 0.11
CA ASN A 169 -10.45 15.12 -1.27
C ASN A 169 -9.43 16.22 -1.66
N GLY A 170 -8.18 16.06 -1.21
CA GLY A 170 -7.08 16.99 -1.45
C GLY A 170 -6.99 18.18 -0.48
N GLN A 171 -7.97 18.38 0.39
CA GLN A 171 -7.99 19.47 1.37
C GLN A 171 -7.55 18.97 2.75
N GLN A 172 -6.72 19.75 3.43
CA GLN A 172 -6.36 19.48 4.83
C GLN A 172 -7.57 19.65 5.74
N ILE A 173 -7.80 18.68 6.60
CA ILE A 173 -8.83 18.74 7.65
C ILE A 173 -8.23 18.36 9.00
N GLN A 174 -8.70 18.97 10.06
CA GLN A 174 -8.41 18.54 11.42
C GLN A 174 -9.35 17.40 11.80
N SER A 175 -8.83 16.19 11.94
CA SER A 175 -9.63 15.06 12.42
C SER A 175 -9.82 15.12 13.94
N LYS A 176 -10.76 14.32 14.45
CA LYS A 176 -11.00 14.15 15.87
C LYS A 176 -11.08 12.67 16.21
N GLY A 177 -10.26 12.23 17.15
CA GLY A 177 -10.15 10.83 17.55
C GLY A 177 -8.95 10.11 16.95
N TYR A 178 -8.87 8.82 17.20
CA TYR A 178 -7.79 7.97 16.72
C TYR A 178 -7.96 7.65 15.21
N CYS A 179 -6.91 7.78 14.41
CA CYS A 179 -6.99 7.72 12.94
C CYS A 179 -7.71 6.47 12.41
N THR A 180 -7.47 5.29 12.99
CA THR A 180 -8.15 4.06 12.56
C THR A 180 -9.66 4.18 12.72
N ASP A 181 -10.14 4.70 13.86
CA ASP A 181 -11.57 4.94 14.08
C ASP A 181 -12.11 5.94 13.06
N VAL A 182 -11.39 7.05 12.83
CA VAL A 182 -11.78 8.09 11.87
C VAL A 182 -11.95 7.53 10.46
N TYR A 183 -11.03 6.66 10.02
CA TYR A 183 -11.11 6.07 8.68
C TYR A 183 -12.30 5.13 8.53
N PHE A 184 -12.53 4.24 9.51
CA PHE A 184 -13.65 3.30 9.44
C PHE A 184 -15.00 4.01 9.58
N ASP A 185 -15.12 5.00 10.47
CA ASP A 185 -16.35 5.76 10.66
C ASP A 185 -16.70 6.56 9.39
N ALA A 186 -15.69 7.20 8.75
CA ALA A 186 -15.88 7.91 7.48
C ALA A 186 -16.28 6.95 6.34
N ALA A 187 -15.63 5.79 6.26
CA ALA A 187 -15.96 4.77 5.27
C ALA A 187 -17.42 4.28 5.42
N ILE A 188 -17.85 3.98 6.65
CA ILE A 188 -19.23 3.53 6.93
C ILE A 188 -20.22 4.62 6.54
N GLU A 189 -19.94 5.89 6.87
CA GLU A 189 -20.84 6.99 6.51
C GLU A 189 -20.94 7.18 4.98
N TRP A 190 -19.81 7.08 4.27
CA TRP A 190 -19.81 7.12 2.81
C TRP A 190 -20.54 5.92 2.18
N MET A 191 -20.37 4.70 2.71
CA MET A 191 -21.12 3.52 2.26
C MET A 191 -22.63 3.68 2.40
N LYS A 192 -23.11 4.35 3.47
CA LYS A 192 -24.55 4.69 3.64
C LYS A 192 -25.03 5.62 2.52
N GLN A 193 -24.20 6.58 2.10
CA GLN A 193 -24.54 7.48 0.99
C GLN A 193 -24.62 6.69 -0.33
N CYS A 194 -23.64 5.82 -0.61
CA CYS A 194 -23.69 4.95 -1.79
C CYS A 194 -24.94 4.06 -1.81
N GLN A 195 -25.32 3.49 -0.66
CA GLN A 195 -26.56 2.71 -0.53
C GLN A 195 -27.81 3.55 -0.82
N ALA A 196 -27.88 4.77 -0.28
CA ALA A 196 -29.02 5.67 -0.52
C ALA A 196 -29.14 6.08 -2.00
N GLU A 197 -28.00 6.15 -2.71
CA GLU A 197 -27.95 6.40 -4.15
C GLU A 197 -28.19 5.15 -5.02
N GLY A 198 -28.24 3.97 -4.40
CA GLY A 198 -28.40 2.69 -5.11
C GLY A 198 -27.17 2.31 -5.96
N LYS A 199 -25.99 2.78 -5.60
CA LYS A 199 -24.73 2.51 -6.31
C LYS A 199 -23.94 1.41 -5.61
N PRO A 200 -23.38 0.42 -6.34
CA PRO A 200 -22.37 -0.46 -5.80
C PRO A 200 -21.11 0.35 -5.46
N PHE A 201 -20.38 -0.06 -4.43
CA PHE A 201 -19.17 0.65 -4.03
C PHE A 201 -17.93 -0.26 -3.96
N PHE A 202 -16.78 0.35 -4.18
CA PHE A 202 -15.48 -0.16 -3.85
C PHE A 202 -14.88 0.68 -2.72
N ALA A 203 -14.73 0.10 -1.54
CA ALA A 203 -14.10 0.71 -0.39
C ALA A 203 -12.73 0.08 -0.13
N TYR A 204 -11.68 0.85 -0.28
CA TYR A 204 -10.33 0.49 0.13
C TYR A 204 -10.05 1.10 1.50
N LEU A 205 -9.92 0.26 2.53
CA LEU A 205 -9.63 0.63 3.91
C LEU A 205 -8.21 0.17 4.30
N PRO A 206 -7.17 0.91 3.95
CA PRO A 206 -5.80 0.63 4.36
C PRO A 206 -5.41 1.45 5.60
N PRO A 207 -5.84 1.08 6.83
CA PRO A 207 -5.39 1.81 8.01
C PRO A 207 -3.88 1.77 8.10
N ASN A 208 -3.28 2.88 8.55
CA ASN A 208 -1.83 2.94 8.76
C ASN A 208 -1.38 2.26 10.07
N ALA A 209 -2.30 1.81 10.92
CA ALA A 209 -2.04 0.92 12.02
C ALA A 209 -1.80 -0.52 11.52
N PRO A 210 -0.90 -1.30 12.18
CA PRO A 210 -0.06 -0.94 13.32
C PRO A 210 1.34 -0.41 12.96
N HIS A 211 1.53 0.29 11.84
CA HIS A 211 2.81 0.95 11.49
C HIS A 211 3.20 1.99 12.57
N GLY A 212 4.49 2.11 12.88
CA GLY A 212 4.95 3.17 13.79
C GLY A 212 4.64 4.60 13.32
N PRO A 213 4.61 5.55 14.23
CA PRO A 213 5.08 5.54 15.61
C PRO A 213 4.08 4.91 16.59
N TYR A 214 4.59 4.35 17.69
CA TYR A 214 3.79 3.60 18.66
C TYR A 214 3.51 4.37 19.96
N HIS A 215 3.82 5.67 20.04
CA HIS A 215 3.71 6.43 21.30
C HIS A 215 2.27 6.92 21.59
N ASP A 216 1.42 6.96 20.58
CA ASP A 216 0.04 7.44 20.68
C ASP A 216 -0.90 6.30 20.21
N VAL A 217 -1.38 5.51 21.16
CA VAL A 217 -2.24 4.34 20.92
C VAL A 217 -3.41 4.38 21.91
N PRO A 218 -4.54 3.70 21.67
CA PRO A 218 -5.67 3.68 22.60
C PRO A 218 -5.26 3.23 24.01
N GLU A 219 -5.45 4.10 25.01
CA GLU A 219 -4.89 3.93 26.35
C GLU A 219 -5.46 2.72 27.09
N ASP A 220 -6.75 2.45 26.98
CA ASP A 220 -7.44 1.33 27.60
C ASP A 220 -6.93 -0.02 27.06
N LEU A 221 -6.73 -0.10 25.75
CA LEU A 221 -6.16 -1.28 25.09
C LEU A 221 -4.70 -1.47 25.48
N LEU A 222 -3.92 -0.38 25.51
CA LEU A 222 -2.54 -0.42 25.96
C LEU A 222 -2.41 -0.92 27.39
N ALA A 223 -3.23 -0.40 28.32
CA ALA A 223 -3.21 -0.81 29.71
C ALA A 223 -3.47 -2.33 29.88
N TYR A 224 -4.36 -2.90 29.05
CA TYR A 224 -4.59 -4.34 29.03
C TYR A 224 -3.33 -5.11 28.62
N TYR A 225 -2.68 -4.76 27.49
CA TYR A 225 -1.50 -5.48 27.01
C TYR A 225 -0.27 -5.27 27.88
N GLN A 226 -0.12 -4.12 28.53
CA GLN A 226 0.95 -3.88 29.51
C GLN A 226 0.80 -4.75 30.77
N SER A 227 -0.43 -5.15 31.12
CA SER A 227 -0.71 -6.06 32.25
C SER A 227 -0.69 -7.54 31.84
N THR A 228 -0.59 -7.83 30.54
CA THR A 228 -0.65 -9.19 29.99
C THR A 228 0.76 -9.80 29.89
N ASN A 229 0.87 -11.12 30.10
CA ASN A 229 2.12 -11.83 29.88
C ASN A 229 2.39 -11.99 28.38
N LEU A 230 3.27 -11.19 27.83
CA LEU A 230 3.68 -11.22 26.41
C LEU A 230 4.82 -12.21 26.11
N THR A 231 5.43 -12.83 27.11
CA THR A 231 6.60 -13.74 26.92
C THR A 231 6.39 -14.78 25.82
N PRO A 232 5.22 -15.43 25.65
CA PRO A 232 5.04 -16.47 24.64
C PRO A 232 5.16 -15.98 23.18
N ILE A 233 5.11 -14.66 22.96
CA ILE A 233 5.08 -14.09 21.58
C ILE A 233 6.25 -13.16 21.28
N LEU A 234 7.22 -13.05 22.17
CA LEU A 234 8.39 -12.18 22.00
C LEU A 234 9.51 -12.92 21.26
N ASN A 235 9.44 -12.92 19.94
CA ASN A 235 10.48 -13.53 19.08
C ASN A 235 11.62 -12.53 18.84
N GLY A 236 12.49 -12.24 19.77
CA GLY A 236 13.58 -11.31 19.49
C GLY A 236 14.10 -10.52 20.67
N GLY A 237 13.71 -10.92 21.85
CA GLY A 237 14.27 -10.38 23.07
C GLY A 237 13.22 -9.94 24.08
N GLU A 238 13.59 -10.09 25.35
CA GLU A 238 12.72 -9.82 26.49
C GLU A 238 12.98 -8.45 27.15
N SER A 239 13.56 -7.48 26.42
CA SER A 239 13.77 -6.15 26.98
C SER A 239 12.43 -5.46 27.28
N ASP A 240 12.35 -4.69 28.35
CA ASP A 240 11.13 -3.96 28.71
C ASP A 240 10.67 -3.02 27.60
N LYS A 241 11.61 -2.42 26.87
CA LYS A 241 11.32 -1.59 25.69
C LYS A 241 10.65 -2.40 24.59
N HIS A 242 11.11 -3.63 24.34
CA HIS A 242 10.52 -4.49 23.31
C HIS A 242 9.11 -4.93 23.71
N LYS A 243 8.92 -5.35 24.98
CA LYS A 243 7.61 -5.69 25.54
C LYS A 243 6.62 -4.53 25.42
N ASP A 244 7.02 -3.31 25.81
CA ASP A 244 6.17 -2.12 25.69
C ASP A 244 5.82 -1.82 24.21
N THR A 245 6.78 -1.98 23.30
CA THR A 245 6.51 -1.81 21.86
C THR A 245 5.49 -2.82 21.35
N VAL A 246 5.61 -4.10 21.70
CA VAL A 246 4.65 -5.14 21.28
C VAL A 246 3.28 -4.91 21.92
N ALA A 247 3.21 -4.50 23.19
CA ALA A 247 1.95 -4.12 23.83
C ALA A 247 1.22 -2.99 23.07
N ARG A 248 1.96 -1.99 22.60
CA ARG A 248 1.41 -0.88 21.79
C ARG A 248 0.92 -1.35 20.43
N VAL A 249 1.70 -2.18 19.77
CA VAL A 249 1.30 -2.79 18.48
C VAL A 249 0.02 -3.60 18.64
N PHE A 250 -0.09 -4.41 19.69
CA PHE A 250 -1.30 -5.20 19.92
C PHE A 250 -2.52 -4.34 20.27
N ALA A 251 -2.34 -3.22 20.99
CA ALA A 251 -3.40 -2.24 21.21
C ALA A 251 -3.91 -1.64 19.87
N MET A 252 -3.00 -1.35 18.93
CA MET A 252 -3.37 -0.87 17.61
C MET A 252 -4.12 -1.93 16.79
N ILE A 253 -3.71 -3.20 16.85
CA ILE A 253 -4.34 -4.29 16.12
C ILE A 253 -5.73 -4.60 16.71
N GLU A 254 -5.89 -4.62 18.03
CA GLU A 254 -7.20 -4.80 18.66
C GLU A 254 -8.16 -3.64 18.31
N ASN A 255 -7.66 -2.42 18.18
CA ASN A 255 -8.48 -1.31 17.68
C ASN A 255 -8.93 -1.53 16.22
N ILE A 256 -8.07 -2.10 15.34
CA ILE A 256 -8.50 -2.53 14.00
C ILE A 256 -9.61 -3.56 14.10
N ASP A 257 -9.46 -4.59 14.95
CA ASP A 257 -10.47 -5.63 15.16
C ASP A 257 -11.83 -5.05 15.59
N GLN A 258 -11.82 -4.10 16.55
CA GLN A 258 -13.04 -3.41 17.00
C GLN A 258 -13.72 -2.64 15.86
N ASN A 259 -12.95 -1.98 14.99
CA ASN A 259 -13.47 -1.26 13.84
C ASN A 259 -14.01 -2.21 12.75
N VAL A 260 -13.38 -3.36 12.53
CA VAL A 260 -13.97 -4.43 11.70
C VAL A 260 -15.30 -4.89 12.29
N GLY A 261 -15.41 -5.01 13.62
CA GLY A 261 -16.68 -5.30 14.30
C GLY A 261 -17.77 -4.26 14.01
N LYS A 262 -17.45 -2.95 14.03
CA LYS A 262 -18.40 -1.87 13.65
C LYS A 262 -18.84 -1.99 12.19
N LEU A 263 -17.90 -2.24 11.27
CA LEU A 263 -18.20 -2.42 9.84
C LEU A 263 -19.10 -3.64 9.61
N GLU A 264 -18.83 -4.77 10.26
CA GLU A 264 -19.66 -5.96 10.21
C GLU A 264 -21.10 -5.72 10.72
N ALA A 265 -21.24 -4.96 11.81
CA ALA A 265 -22.55 -4.58 12.33
C ALA A 265 -23.31 -3.73 11.30
N TYR A 266 -22.67 -2.73 10.71
CA TYR A 266 -23.27 -1.91 9.65
C TYR A 266 -23.74 -2.76 8.44
N LEU A 267 -22.87 -3.63 7.90
CA LEU A 267 -23.21 -4.46 6.75
C LEU A 267 -24.42 -5.38 7.03
N LYS A 268 -24.51 -5.90 8.26
CA LYS A 268 -25.64 -6.72 8.70
C LYS A 268 -26.93 -5.89 8.85
N GLU A 269 -26.88 -4.75 9.52
CA GLU A 269 -28.03 -3.88 9.78
C GLU A 269 -28.60 -3.26 8.50
N SER A 270 -27.73 -2.96 7.54
CA SER A 270 -28.10 -2.42 6.22
C SER A 270 -28.51 -3.49 5.20
N ASN A 271 -28.50 -4.78 5.57
CA ASN A 271 -28.77 -5.93 4.69
C ASN A 271 -27.83 -5.99 3.46
N GLN A 272 -26.59 -5.51 3.57
CA GLN A 272 -25.61 -5.53 2.48
C GLN A 272 -24.63 -6.70 2.60
N LYS A 273 -24.55 -7.38 3.75
CA LYS A 273 -23.56 -8.41 4.04
C LYS A 273 -23.47 -9.51 2.98
N ASP A 274 -24.62 -10.00 2.50
CA ASP A 274 -24.67 -11.18 1.63
C ASP A 274 -24.15 -10.89 0.22
N ASN A 275 -24.40 -9.69 -0.32
CA ASN A 275 -23.87 -9.23 -1.60
C ASN A 275 -22.66 -8.27 -1.45
N THR A 276 -21.80 -8.52 -0.46
CA THR A 276 -20.54 -7.80 -0.29
C THR A 276 -19.36 -8.78 -0.31
N LEU A 277 -18.45 -8.59 -1.27
CA LEU A 277 -17.15 -9.21 -1.29
C LEU A 277 -16.21 -8.41 -0.37
N MET A 278 -15.94 -8.94 0.81
CA MET A 278 -15.02 -8.34 1.79
C MET A 278 -13.76 -9.19 1.89
N MET A 279 -12.59 -8.54 1.80
CA MET A 279 -11.28 -9.18 1.85
C MET A 279 -10.42 -8.54 2.92
N PHE A 280 -9.63 -9.36 3.62
CA PHE A 280 -8.67 -8.95 4.63
C PHE A 280 -7.33 -9.63 4.40
N PHE A 281 -6.27 -8.86 4.29
CA PHE A 281 -4.87 -9.28 4.22
C PHE A 281 -3.96 -8.10 4.58
N THR A 282 -2.64 -8.30 4.67
CA THR A 282 -1.71 -7.22 5.05
C THR A 282 -0.75 -6.88 3.91
N ASP A 283 -0.10 -5.70 3.99
CA ASP A 283 0.76 -5.23 2.91
C ASP A 283 2.20 -5.78 2.98
N ASN A 284 2.66 -6.23 4.12
CA ASN A 284 3.94 -6.92 4.34
C ASN A 284 3.95 -7.58 5.73
N GLY A 285 5.02 -8.28 6.05
CA GLY A 285 5.22 -8.84 7.38
C GLY A 285 5.40 -7.77 8.48
N PRO A 286 5.44 -8.17 9.76
CA PRO A 286 5.49 -7.25 10.90
C PRO A 286 6.78 -6.44 10.96
N ASN A 287 6.70 -5.18 11.38
CA ASN A 287 7.89 -4.30 11.52
C ASN A 287 8.59 -4.42 12.89
N THR A 288 8.07 -5.25 13.79
CA THR A 288 8.70 -5.55 15.08
C THR A 288 8.78 -7.06 15.24
N MET A 289 9.88 -7.55 15.81
CA MET A 289 10.02 -8.98 16.06
C MET A 289 8.98 -9.43 17.09
N ARG A 290 8.11 -10.33 16.68
CA ARG A 290 7.06 -10.93 17.49
C ARG A 290 6.60 -12.23 16.85
N TYR A 291 5.63 -12.91 17.46
CA TYR A 291 5.08 -14.15 16.90
C TYR A 291 4.60 -13.97 15.45
N VAL A 292 5.07 -14.82 14.58
CA VAL A 292 4.71 -14.86 13.14
C VAL A 292 4.35 -16.29 12.69
N GLY A 293 3.92 -17.13 13.63
CA GLY A 293 3.84 -18.57 13.39
C GLY A 293 5.24 -19.18 13.32
N ASP A 294 5.41 -20.17 12.45
CA ASP A 294 6.70 -20.80 12.19
C ASP A 294 7.54 -20.08 11.13
N PHE A 295 7.09 -18.93 10.63
CA PHE A 295 7.74 -18.22 9.54
C PHE A 295 9.02 -17.52 10.00
N ARG A 296 10.02 -17.52 9.12
CA ARG A 296 11.31 -16.86 9.34
C ARG A 296 11.24 -15.38 8.98
N ALA A 297 11.87 -14.53 9.80
CA ALA A 297 12.08 -13.10 9.60
C ALA A 297 10.80 -12.24 9.72
N MET A 298 10.79 -11.05 9.10
CA MET A 298 9.80 -9.99 9.27
C MET A 298 9.84 -9.03 8.08
N LYS A 299 9.11 -7.91 8.14
CA LYS A 299 9.16 -6.81 7.15
C LYS A 299 10.58 -6.55 6.62
N SER A 300 10.68 -6.21 5.37
CA SER A 300 11.95 -5.96 4.66
C SER A 300 12.81 -7.20 4.40
N HIS A 301 12.31 -8.39 4.70
CA HIS A 301 12.96 -9.66 4.35
C HIS A 301 12.13 -10.40 3.30
N VAL A 302 12.82 -11.15 2.45
CA VAL A 302 12.20 -11.98 1.41
C VAL A 302 11.95 -13.42 1.85
N HIS A 303 12.16 -13.71 3.15
CA HIS A 303 11.73 -14.94 3.82
C HIS A 303 10.23 -14.89 4.14
N GLU A 304 9.63 -16.05 4.45
CA GLU A 304 8.18 -16.18 4.64
C GLU A 304 7.59 -15.14 5.60
N GLY A 305 8.22 -14.85 6.74
CA GLY A 305 7.72 -13.86 7.70
C GLY A 305 7.67 -12.41 7.19
N GLY A 306 8.34 -12.10 6.07
CA GLY A 306 8.27 -10.77 5.44
C GLY A 306 7.27 -10.65 4.30
N ILE A 307 6.90 -11.76 3.66
CA ILE A 307 6.15 -11.78 2.39
C ILE A 307 4.90 -12.66 2.40
N HIS A 308 4.76 -13.59 3.33
CA HIS A 308 3.60 -14.45 3.49
C HIS A 308 2.60 -13.80 4.45
N THR A 309 1.38 -13.58 4.02
CA THR A 309 0.32 -12.97 4.82
C THR A 309 -0.93 -13.85 4.88
N MET A 310 -1.75 -13.66 5.92
CA MET A 310 -3.10 -14.22 5.93
C MET A 310 -3.91 -13.60 4.78
N PHE A 311 -4.82 -14.38 4.21
CA PHE A 311 -5.79 -13.89 3.24
C PHE A 311 -7.15 -14.53 3.47
N TYR A 312 -8.12 -13.70 3.81
CA TYR A 312 -9.51 -14.10 4.01
C TYR A 312 -10.43 -13.32 3.08
N ALA A 313 -11.32 -14.03 2.37
CA ALA A 313 -12.32 -13.42 1.50
C ALA A 313 -13.70 -13.97 1.83
N ARG A 314 -14.63 -13.08 2.13
CA ARG A 314 -16.02 -13.44 2.42
C ARG A 314 -16.97 -12.82 1.39
N TRP A 315 -17.77 -13.66 0.79
CA TRP A 315 -18.90 -13.32 -0.05
C TRP A 315 -19.98 -14.37 0.13
N PRO A 316 -20.91 -14.21 1.10
CA PRO A 316 -21.82 -15.27 1.52
C PRO A 316 -22.64 -15.90 0.39
N GLU A 317 -23.04 -15.11 -0.61
CA GLU A 317 -23.78 -15.63 -1.78
C GLU A 317 -22.92 -16.50 -2.72
N ARG A 318 -21.59 -16.46 -2.60
CA ARG A 318 -20.67 -17.04 -3.58
C ARG A 318 -19.59 -17.95 -3.00
N PHE A 319 -19.17 -17.74 -1.76
CA PHE A 319 -18.08 -18.48 -1.13
C PHE A 319 -18.60 -19.29 0.06
N GLN A 320 -18.12 -20.53 0.14
CA GLN A 320 -18.39 -21.37 1.29
C GLN A 320 -17.52 -20.92 2.48
N ALA A 321 -18.13 -20.67 3.62
CA ALA A 321 -17.42 -20.39 4.86
C ALA A 321 -16.50 -21.55 5.26
N GLY A 322 -15.27 -21.22 5.67
CA GLY A 322 -14.24 -22.19 6.06
C GLY A 322 -13.64 -23.00 4.90
N HIS A 323 -13.93 -22.62 3.63
CA HIS A 323 -13.22 -23.20 2.49
C HIS A 323 -11.75 -22.75 2.51
N MET A 324 -10.82 -23.69 2.36
CA MET A 324 -9.38 -23.43 2.33
C MET A 324 -8.79 -23.89 1.01
N ASN A 325 -7.85 -23.11 0.47
CA ASN A 325 -7.11 -23.46 -0.74
C ASN A 325 -5.63 -23.09 -0.56
N ASP A 326 -4.75 -24.01 -0.92
CA ASP A 326 -3.29 -23.93 -0.73
C ASP A 326 -2.50 -23.53 -1.98
N ARG A 327 -3.18 -23.20 -3.06
CA ARG A 327 -2.50 -22.72 -4.27
C ARG A 327 -1.87 -21.36 -4.03
N ILE A 328 -0.65 -21.18 -4.54
CA ILE A 328 0.04 -19.89 -4.41
C ILE A 328 -0.73 -18.77 -5.11
N ALA A 329 -0.98 -17.70 -4.37
CA ALA A 329 -1.68 -16.51 -4.82
C ALA A 329 -0.94 -15.27 -4.32
N ALA A 330 -1.20 -14.10 -4.89
CA ALA A 330 -0.52 -12.89 -4.51
C ALA A 330 -1.36 -11.62 -4.72
N HIS A 331 -0.90 -10.53 -4.16
CA HIS A 331 -1.52 -9.20 -4.29
C HIS A 331 -1.72 -8.74 -5.75
N ILE A 332 -0.88 -9.18 -6.71
CA ILE A 332 -1.07 -8.91 -8.15
C ILE A 332 -2.35 -9.54 -8.71
N ASP A 333 -2.90 -10.55 -8.05
CA ASP A 333 -4.10 -11.27 -8.49
C ASP A 333 -5.40 -10.51 -8.21
N MET A 334 -5.33 -9.43 -7.44
CA MET A 334 -6.53 -8.71 -6.98
C MET A 334 -7.26 -8.00 -8.11
N LEU A 335 -6.56 -7.30 -9.00
CA LEU A 335 -7.21 -6.57 -10.10
C LEU A 335 -8.00 -7.53 -11.02
N PRO A 336 -7.43 -8.64 -11.57
CA PRO A 336 -8.19 -9.56 -12.39
C PRO A 336 -9.31 -10.30 -11.61
N THR A 337 -9.14 -10.51 -10.30
CA THR A 337 -10.18 -11.09 -9.44
C THR A 337 -11.36 -10.13 -9.29
N LEU A 338 -11.10 -8.86 -9.04
CA LEU A 338 -12.16 -7.84 -8.90
C LEU A 338 -12.84 -7.52 -10.23
N ALA A 339 -12.10 -7.54 -11.35
CA ALA A 339 -12.70 -7.46 -12.68
C ALA A 339 -13.73 -8.59 -12.89
N ALA A 340 -13.34 -9.83 -12.59
CA ALA A 340 -14.24 -10.99 -12.71
C ALA A 340 -15.41 -10.96 -11.71
N ALA A 341 -15.22 -10.45 -10.50
CA ALA A 341 -16.27 -10.34 -9.48
C ALA A 341 -17.32 -9.28 -9.84
N SER A 342 -16.90 -8.16 -10.38
CA SER A 342 -17.73 -7.00 -10.72
C SER A 342 -18.31 -7.05 -12.14
N GLY A 343 -17.73 -7.87 -13.02
CA GLY A 343 -18.01 -7.83 -14.46
C GLY A 343 -17.32 -6.68 -15.19
N ALA A 344 -16.40 -5.96 -14.55
CA ALA A 344 -15.61 -4.91 -15.17
C ALA A 344 -14.66 -5.47 -16.23
N ALA A 345 -14.41 -4.69 -17.28
CA ALA A 345 -13.42 -5.04 -18.28
C ALA A 345 -12.00 -4.84 -17.74
N LEU A 346 -11.11 -5.81 -18.01
CA LEU A 346 -9.69 -5.62 -17.71
C LEU A 346 -9.10 -4.47 -18.55
N PRO A 347 -8.11 -3.74 -18.01
CA PRO A 347 -7.39 -2.73 -18.77
C PRO A 347 -6.82 -3.30 -20.08
N LYS A 348 -6.97 -2.54 -21.16
CA LYS A 348 -6.44 -2.90 -22.49
C LYS A 348 -5.03 -2.36 -22.64
N ASP A 349 -4.26 -3.02 -23.49
CA ASP A 349 -2.91 -2.58 -23.91
C ASP A 349 -1.86 -2.55 -22.79
N VAL A 350 -2.16 -3.14 -21.64
CA VAL A 350 -1.21 -3.35 -20.54
C VAL A 350 -1.13 -4.85 -20.17
N LYS A 351 0.07 -5.30 -19.85
CA LYS A 351 0.26 -6.68 -19.36
C LYS A 351 -0.18 -6.76 -17.91
N ILE A 352 -1.21 -7.55 -17.62
CA ILE A 352 -1.60 -7.95 -16.27
C ILE A 352 -0.81 -9.22 -15.91
N ASP A 353 -0.13 -9.20 -14.77
CA ASP A 353 0.68 -10.33 -14.29
C ASP A 353 -0.11 -11.27 -13.37
N GLY A 354 -1.20 -10.77 -12.81
CA GLY A 354 -2.07 -11.51 -11.89
C GLY A 354 -3.05 -12.46 -12.58
N THR A 355 -3.64 -13.34 -11.77
CA THR A 355 -4.61 -14.36 -12.18
C THR A 355 -5.88 -14.23 -11.34
N ASN A 356 -7.06 -14.47 -11.93
CA ASN A 356 -8.35 -14.41 -11.23
C ASN A 356 -8.46 -15.52 -10.16
N LEU A 357 -8.62 -15.13 -8.90
CA LEU A 357 -8.70 -16.02 -7.73
C LEU A 357 -10.11 -16.60 -7.49
N LEU A 358 -11.16 -16.13 -8.15
CA LEU A 358 -12.53 -16.58 -7.87
C LEU A 358 -12.72 -18.09 -7.93
N PRO A 359 -12.13 -18.84 -8.90
CA PRO A 359 -12.25 -20.29 -8.91
C PRO A 359 -11.68 -20.96 -7.66
N LEU A 360 -10.54 -20.48 -7.14
CA LEU A 360 -9.95 -20.98 -5.90
C LEU A 360 -10.85 -20.68 -4.70
N LEU A 361 -11.35 -19.46 -4.60
CA LEU A 361 -12.19 -18.99 -3.49
C LEU A 361 -13.58 -19.67 -3.45
N ARG A 362 -14.07 -20.13 -4.62
CA ARG A 362 -15.34 -20.87 -4.74
C ARG A 362 -15.18 -22.38 -4.58
N GLY A 363 -13.95 -22.88 -4.51
CA GLY A 363 -13.70 -24.33 -4.53
C GLY A 363 -14.10 -25.00 -5.84
N GLU A 364 -14.14 -24.24 -6.94
CA GLU A 364 -14.48 -24.75 -8.27
C GLU A 364 -13.32 -25.58 -8.85
N PRO A 365 -13.59 -26.68 -9.55
CA PRO A 365 -12.56 -27.35 -10.35
C PRO A 365 -11.95 -26.35 -11.34
N ASN A 366 -10.63 -26.25 -11.34
CA ASN A 366 -9.92 -25.33 -12.20
C ASN A 366 -8.54 -25.89 -12.58
N ASP A 367 -8.02 -25.43 -13.71
CA ASP A 367 -6.66 -25.70 -14.15
C ASP A 367 -5.75 -24.57 -13.64
N TRP A 368 -5.56 -24.48 -12.30
CA TRP A 368 -4.66 -23.46 -11.74
C TRP A 368 -3.25 -23.65 -12.27
N PRO A 369 -2.66 -22.64 -12.94
CA PRO A 369 -1.38 -22.82 -13.58
C PRO A 369 -0.27 -23.05 -12.55
N ASP A 370 0.69 -23.90 -12.90
CA ASP A 370 1.98 -23.87 -12.24
C ASP A 370 2.63 -22.52 -12.54
N ARG A 371 2.82 -21.72 -11.50
CA ARG A 371 3.37 -20.39 -11.63
C ARG A 371 4.50 -20.15 -10.64
N ALA A 372 5.34 -19.22 -10.97
CA ALA A 372 6.33 -18.69 -10.06
C ALA A 372 5.99 -17.22 -9.75
N LEU A 373 5.94 -16.89 -8.47
CA LEU A 373 5.89 -15.52 -7.99
C LEU A 373 7.31 -15.04 -7.74
N VAL A 374 7.63 -13.84 -8.21
CA VAL A 374 8.92 -13.21 -7.92
C VAL A 374 8.68 -11.98 -7.07
N LEU A 375 9.38 -11.90 -5.96
CA LEU A 375 9.30 -10.80 -5.01
C LEU A 375 10.70 -10.22 -4.86
N GLN A 376 10.86 -8.96 -5.24
CA GLN A 376 12.13 -8.25 -5.17
C GLN A 376 11.89 -6.81 -4.75
N THR A 377 12.54 -6.38 -3.69
CA THR A 377 12.56 -4.97 -3.29
C THR A 377 13.83 -4.67 -2.50
N HIS A 378 14.54 -3.64 -2.89
CA HIS A 378 15.73 -3.13 -2.20
C HIS A 378 15.84 -1.62 -2.40
N ARG A 379 16.68 -0.95 -1.61
CA ARG A 379 17.00 0.47 -1.77
C ARG A 379 17.69 0.72 -3.11
N GLY A 380 17.58 1.94 -3.61
CA GLY A 380 18.28 2.39 -4.82
C GLY A 380 17.36 2.93 -5.92
N ASP A 381 17.99 3.44 -6.96
CA ASP A 381 17.30 4.11 -8.08
C ASP A 381 16.69 3.15 -9.09
N ALA A 382 17.24 1.94 -9.21
CA ALA A 382 16.76 0.91 -10.14
C ALA A 382 16.92 -0.48 -9.52
N PRO A 383 16.06 -1.44 -9.89
CA PRO A 383 16.25 -2.83 -9.47
C PRO A 383 17.59 -3.37 -9.97
N ILE A 384 18.34 -4.04 -9.09
CA ILE A 384 19.58 -4.74 -9.43
C ILE A 384 19.27 -6.22 -9.56
N PRO A 385 19.71 -6.88 -10.66
CA PRO A 385 19.47 -8.31 -10.85
C PRO A 385 19.91 -9.14 -9.65
N PHE A 386 19.06 -10.03 -9.17
CA PHE A 386 19.27 -10.90 -8.00
C PHE A 386 19.44 -10.20 -6.65
N HIS A 387 19.36 -8.88 -6.56
CA HIS A 387 19.48 -8.20 -5.28
C HIS A 387 18.19 -8.33 -4.48
N HIS A 388 18.31 -8.92 -3.28
CA HIS A 388 17.25 -9.05 -2.27
C HIS A 388 15.92 -9.56 -2.84
N MET A 389 15.90 -10.81 -3.30
CA MET A 389 14.78 -11.39 -4.04
C MET A 389 14.40 -12.78 -3.55
N ALA A 390 13.17 -13.18 -3.84
CA ALA A 390 12.70 -14.55 -3.76
C ALA A 390 11.97 -14.96 -5.05
N VAL A 391 12.08 -16.24 -5.41
CA VAL A 391 11.21 -16.92 -6.37
C VAL A 391 10.42 -17.97 -5.62
N ARG A 392 9.11 -17.92 -5.67
CA ARG A 392 8.18 -18.84 -4.99
C ARG A 392 7.35 -19.60 -6.01
N THR A 393 7.56 -20.91 -6.11
CA THR A 393 6.67 -21.86 -6.83
C THR A 393 5.78 -22.59 -5.83
N GLN A 394 4.92 -23.51 -6.25
CA GLN A 394 4.07 -24.25 -5.32
C GLN A 394 4.90 -25.01 -4.26
N ASP A 395 6.02 -25.62 -4.63
CA ASP A 395 6.79 -26.50 -3.76
C ASP A 395 8.14 -25.92 -3.34
N TRP A 396 8.69 -24.97 -4.10
CA TRP A 396 10.06 -24.51 -3.93
C TRP A 396 10.14 -23.01 -3.73
N LYS A 397 11.17 -22.62 -2.98
CA LYS A 397 11.51 -21.22 -2.81
C LYS A 397 13.02 -21.00 -2.93
N LEU A 398 13.39 -20.13 -3.87
CA LEU A 398 14.73 -19.57 -3.99
C LEU A 398 14.76 -18.21 -3.28
N VAL A 399 15.79 -17.98 -2.45
CA VAL A 399 15.99 -16.71 -1.75
C VAL A 399 17.41 -16.21 -2.00
N HIS A 400 17.58 -14.90 -2.18
CA HIS A 400 18.88 -14.24 -2.16
C HIS A 400 18.81 -13.04 -1.20
N PRO A 401 19.11 -13.23 0.10
CA PRO A 401 18.82 -12.26 1.16
C PRO A 401 19.95 -11.24 1.32
N THR A 402 20.32 -10.54 0.26
CA THR A 402 21.43 -9.58 0.22
C THR A 402 21.18 -8.28 0.97
N GLY A 403 20.02 -8.14 1.60
CA GLY A 403 19.66 -7.01 2.47
C GLY A 403 18.88 -5.91 1.76
N PHE A 404 17.64 -5.66 2.23
CA PHE A 404 16.79 -4.60 1.71
C PHE A 404 17.41 -3.20 1.83
N GLY A 405 18.10 -2.91 2.94
CA GLY A 405 18.63 -1.59 3.28
C GLY A 405 19.81 -1.11 2.43
N SER A 406 20.44 -2.00 1.67
CA SER A 406 21.58 -1.69 0.81
C SER A 406 21.12 -1.28 -0.59
N GLU A 407 21.78 -0.26 -1.15
CA GLU A 407 21.67 0.14 -2.55
C GLU A 407 22.67 -0.59 -3.44
N ILE A 408 23.58 -1.37 -2.84
CA ILE A 408 24.60 -2.18 -3.50
C ILE A 408 24.45 -3.62 -3.04
N MET A 409 24.38 -4.53 -3.99
CA MET A 409 24.29 -5.96 -3.69
C MET A 409 25.62 -6.47 -3.12
N ASN A 410 25.54 -7.18 -1.99
CA ASN A 410 26.67 -7.95 -1.50
C ASN A 410 26.72 -9.31 -2.21
N GLU A 411 27.66 -9.47 -3.14
CA GLU A 411 27.82 -10.68 -3.95
C GLU A 411 28.33 -11.90 -3.16
N GLU A 412 28.84 -11.69 -1.94
CA GLU A 412 29.31 -12.77 -1.06
C GLU A 412 28.16 -13.50 -0.35
N VAL A 413 26.96 -12.92 -0.31
CA VAL A 413 25.79 -13.56 0.29
C VAL A 413 25.37 -14.75 -0.59
N PRO A 414 25.29 -15.98 -0.03
CA PRO A 414 24.90 -17.14 -0.81
C PRO A 414 23.40 -17.13 -1.11
N PHE A 415 23.02 -17.82 -2.19
CA PHE A 415 21.62 -18.17 -2.43
C PHE A 415 21.17 -19.25 -1.45
N GLU A 416 19.91 -19.20 -1.07
CA GLU A 416 19.25 -20.20 -0.24
C GLU A 416 18.13 -20.86 -1.08
N LEU A 417 17.94 -22.17 -0.90
CA LEU A 417 16.92 -22.95 -1.59
C LEU A 417 16.16 -23.81 -0.58
N TYR A 418 14.82 -23.71 -0.60
CA TYR A 418 13.96 -24.43 0.35
C TYR A 418 12.87 -25.23 -0.36
N ARG A 419 12.57 -26.40 0.17
CA ARG A 419 11.37 -27.14 -0.20
C ARG A 419 10.24 -26.72 0.73
N ILE A 420 9.57 -25.63 0.35
CA ILE A 420 8.68 -24.87 1.24
C ILE A 420 7.43 -25.63 1.68
N THR A 421 6.99 -26.67 0.95
CA THR A 421 5.90 -27.55 1.38
C THR A 421 6.22 -28.33 2.65
N ASP A 422 7.48 -28.61 2.90
CA ASP A 422 7.95 -29.42 4.03
C ASP A 422 8.68 -28.57 5.08
N ASP A 423 9.12 -27.35 4.70
CA ASP A 423 9.97 -26.45 5.51
C ASP A 423 9.51 -24.99 5.40
N LEU A 424 8.33 -24.68 5.98
CA LEU A 424 7.81 -23.30 6.05
C LEU A 424 8.68 -22.37 6.92
N ALA A 425 9.51 -22.95 7.80
CA ALA A 425 10.44 -22.21 8.66
C ALA A 425 11.72 -21.78 7.92
N GLU A 426 11.94 -22.26 6.70
CA GLU A 426 13.16 -21.98 5.91
C GLU A 426 14.43 -22.34 6.70
N ALA A 427 14.42 -23.52 7.34
CA ALA A 427 15.47 -23.97 8.26
C ALA A 427 16.55 -24.79 7.54
N GLU A 428 16.22 -25.53 6.48
CA GLU A 428 17.12 -26.45 5.77
C GLU A 428 17.44 -25.92 4.36
N ASN A 429 18.62 -25.30 4.23
CA ASN A 429 19.08 -24.76 2.93
C ASN A 429 19.61 -25.88 2.02
N LEU A 430 18.89 -26.21 0.97
CA LEU A 430 19.20 -27.27 0.00
C LEU A 430 20.02 -26.77 -1.22
N ALA A 431 20.55 -25.56 -1.22
CA ALA A 431 21.21 -24.96 -2.39
C ALA A 431 22.44 -25.74 -2.86
N GLU A 432 23.22 -26.31 -1.94
CA GLU A 432 24.39 -27.13 -2.26
C GLU A 432 24.01 -28.57 -2.71
N GLU A 433 22.91 -29.10 -2.16
CA GLU A 433 22.45 -30.46 -2.43
C GLU A 433 21.67 -30.56 -3.74
N MET A 434 21.02 -29.46 -4.17
CA MET A 434 20.15 -29.41 -5.34
C MET A 434 20.55 -28.30 -6.35
N PRO A 435 21.78 -28.35 -6.89
CA PRO A 435 22.30 -27.29 -7.77
C PRO A 435 21.50 -27.13 -9.08
N GLU A 436 20.87 -28.21 -9.58
CA GLU A 436 20.04 -28.16 -10.79
C GLU A 436 18.74 -27.38 -10.53
N LYS A 437 18.07 -27.60 -9.38
CA LYS A 437 16.87 -26.86 -9.00
C LYS A 437 17.19 -25.38 -8.72
N LEU A 438 18.32 -25.11 -8.08
CA LEU A 438 18.84 -23.76 -7.90
C LEU A 438 19.00 -23.04 -9.25
N ALA A 439 19.64 -23.69 -10.23
CA ALA A 439 19.85 -23.13 -11.56
C ALA A 439 18.54 -22.89 -12.32
N GLU A 440 17.57 -23.83 -12.20
CA GLU A 440 16.23 -23.69 -12.76
C GLU A 440 15.54 -22.42 -12.25
N LEU A 441 15.45 -22.23 -10.92
CA LEU A 441 14.77 -21.07 -10.33
C LEU A 441 15.51 -19.75 -10.58
N LYS A 442 16.84 -19.77 -10.67
CA LYS A 442 17.61 -18.60 -11.15
C LYS A 442 17.27 -18.23 -12.58
N THR A 443 17.00 -19.21 -13.43
CA THR A 443 16.55 -18.98 -14.81
C THR A 443 15.14 -18.38 -14.85
N VAL A 444 14.22 -18.88 -14.00
CA VAL A 444 12.88 -18.30 -13.82
C VAL A 444 12.97 -16.83 -13.42
N TYR A 445 13.81 -16.54 -12.42
CA TYR A 445 14.04 -15.14 -12.00
C TYR A 445 14.57 -14.29 -13.15
N ARG A 446 15.59 -14.76 -13.90
CA ARG A 446 16.21 -13.98 -14.99
C ARG A 446 15.19 -13.62 -16.05
N ASN A 447 14.38 -14.60 -16.49
CA ASN A 447 13.34 -14.38 -17.48
C ASN A 447 12.30 -13.34 -17.02
N TRP A 448 11.88 -13.43 -15.75
CA TRP A 448 10.99 -12.45 -15.14
C TRP A 448 11.64 -11.06 -15.09
N TYR A 449 12.88 -10.96 -14.62
CA TYR A 449 13.58 -9.68 -14.51
C TYR A 449 13.72 -8.99 -15.87
N ASP A 450 14.11 -9.73 -16.91
CA ASP A 450 14.26 -9.19 -18.26
C ASP A 450 12.91 -8.71 -18.81
N ASP A 451 11.81 -9.42 -18.50
CA ASP A 451 10.46 -9.01 -18.90
C ASP A 451 9.99 -7.75 -18.15
N VAL A 452 10.07 -7.70 -16.83
CA VAL A 452 9.56 -6.54 -16.07
C VAL A 452 10.41 -5.28 -16.26
N SER A 453 11.72 -5.42 -16.45
CA SER A 453 12.63 -4.29 -16.67
C SER A 453 12.59 -3.72 -18.08
N SER A 454 12.10 -4.47 -19.06
CA SER A 454 12.00 -4.02 -20.44
C SER A 454 10.87 -3.01 -20.70
N THR A 455 9.96 -2.84 -19.77
CA THR A 455 8.76 -2.01 -19.94
C THR A 455 9.02 -0.51 -19.84
N ARG A 456 10.18 -0.11 -19.29
CA ARG A 456 10.52 1.30 -19.03
C ARG A 456 11.98 1.57 -19.44
N PRO A 457 12.22 2.17 -20.61
CA PRO A 457 13.56 2.31 -21.19
C PRO A 457 14.40 3.45 -20.57
N ASP A 458 13.85 4.26 -19.68
CA ASP A 458 14.47 5.47 -19.12
C ASP A 458 15.18 5.26 -17.77
N ASN A 459 15.77 4.08 -17.58
CA ASN A 459 16.53 3.71 -16.38
C ASN A 459 15.75 3.84 -15.06
N TYR A 460 14.46 3.49 -15.06
CA TYR A 460 13.62 3.59 -13.88
C TYR A 460 13.55 4.99 -13.23
N ALA A 461 13.70 6.06 -14.00
CA ALA A 461 13.48 7.40 -13.46
C ALA A 461 12.08 7.49 -12.84
N PRO A 462 11.89 8.00 -11.61
CA PRO A 462 10.57 8.14 -11.03
C PRO A 462 9.70 9.09 -11.86
N PRO A 463 8.35 8.98 -11.77
CA PRO A 463 7.47 9.93 -12.41
C PRO A 463 7.76 11.36 -11.91
N ARG A 464 7.44 12.35 -12.75
CA ARG A 464 7.63 13.75 -12.38
C ARG A 464 6.38 14.29 -11.69
N ILE A 465 6.59 15.06 -10.62
CA ILE A 465 5.52 15.81 -9.98
C ILE A 465 5.17 17.01 -10.86
N ILE A 466 3.89 17.22 -11.17
CA ILE A 466 3.44 18.36 -11.96
C ILE A 466 3.06 19.49 -11.01
N VAL A 467 3.81 20.59 -11.05
CA VAL A 467 3.58 21.76 -10.20
C VAL A 467 2.90 22.89 -10.95
N GLY A 468 2.02 23.62 -10.26
CA GLY A 468 1.33 24.78 -10.82
C GLY A 468 0.25 24.45 -11.85
N SER A 469 -0.31 23.23 -11.82
CA SER A 469 -1.51 22.86 -12.59
C SER A 469 -2.77 23.42 -11.95
N ASP A 470 -3.87 23.49 -12.69
CA ASP A 470 -5.18 23.86 -12.16
C ASP A 470 -5.76 22.79 -11.21
N TYR A 471 -5.27 21.55 -11.31
CA TYR A 471 -5.66 20.46 -10.40
C TYR A 471 -4.98 20.56 -9.02
N GLU A 472 -3.77 21.15 -8.97
CA GLU A 472 -3.01 21.37 -7.73
C GLU A 472 -2.21 22.67 -7.86
N MET A 473 -2.82 23.80 -7.46
CA MET A 473 -2.18 25.11 -7.52
C MET A 473 -1.08 25.28 -6.45
N VAL A 474 -1.11 24.49 -5.41
CA VAL A 474 -0.15 24.47 -4.31
C VAL A 474 0.37 23.06 -4.12
N SER A 475 1.62 22.82 -4.44
CA SER A 475 2.27 21.51 -4.31
C SER A 475 3.27 21.55 -3.14
N ASP A 476 3.14 20.59 -2.21
CA ASP A 476 4.06 20.39 -1.09
C ASP A 476 5.07 19.32 -1.46
N LEU A 477 6.23 19.71 -1.94
CA LEU A 477 7.31 18.80 -2.29
C LEU A 477 8.07 18.39 -1.03
N SER A 478 7.88 17.16 -0.58
CA SER A 478 8.56 16.63 0.60
C SER A 478 9.86 15.89 0.23
N ILE A 479 10.72 15.71 1.22
CA ILE A 479 11.93 14.89 1.01
C ILE A 479 11.61 13.38 0.86
N GLN A 480 10.37 12.96 1.07
CA GLN A 480 9.88 11.64 0.72
C GLN A 480 10.07 11.36 -0.78
N ASP A 481 9.83 12.38 -1.61
CA ASP A 481 9.73 12.28 -3.06
C ASP A 481 10.95 12.82 -3.82
N TRP A 482 11.98 13.32 -3.10
CA TRP A 482 13.18 13.79 -3.78
C TRP A 482 14.14 12.65 -4.14
N ARG A 483 14.97 12.85 -5.15
CA ARG A 483 16.06 11.94 -5.49
C ARG A 483 17.35 12.39 -4.82
N VAL A 484 18.03 11.43 -4.23
CA VAL A 484 19.39 11.56 -3.67
C VAL A 484 20.34 10.65 -4.44
N GLY A 485 21.65 10.81 -4.24
CA GLY A 485 22.63 9.86 -4.82
C GLY A 485 22.59 8.52 -4.11
N THR A 486 23.28 7.55 -4.68
CA THR A 486 23.48 6.22 -4.11
C THR A 486 24.03 6.32 -2.68
N ASP A 487 23.60 5.42 -1.80
CA ASP A 487 23.97 5.33 -0.38
C ASP A 487 23.68 6.58 0.47
N GLN A 488 22.80 7.44 -0.02
CA GLN A 488 22.39 8.64 0.68
C GLN A 488 21.07 8.40 1.45
N GLY A 489 21.07 8.71 2.75
CA GLY A 489 19.88 8.60 3.62
C GLY A 489 18.93 9.80 3.53
N TRP A 490 17.93 9.80 4.40
CA TRP A 490 17.10 10.96 4.68
C TRP A 490 17.98 12.16 5.06
N GLY A 491 17.89 13.27 4.81
CA GLY A 491 18.75 14.39 5.23
C GLY A 491 19.97 14.61 4.36
N SER A 492 20.09 13.86 3.26
CA SER A 492 21.10 14.11 2.24
C SER A 492 20.63 15.21 1.28
N LYS A 493 21.54 15.72 0.47
CA LYS A 493 21.19 16.63 -0.61
C LYS A 493 20.42 15.90 -1.68
N GLY A 494 19.22 16.36 -1.98
CA GLY A 494 18.35 15.80 -3.00
C GLY A 494 17.78 16.85 -3.94
N LYS A 495 17.08 16.39 -4.95
CA LYS A 495 16.32 17.20 -5.89
C LYS A 495 14.99 16.56 -6.20
N TRP A 496 13.99 17.38 -6.43
CA TRP A 496 12.70 16.94 -6.95
C TRP A 496 12.70 17.02 -8.48
N LEU A 497 12.25 15.95 -9.12
CA LEU A 497 12.00 15.93 -10.55
C LEU A 497 10.58 16.44 -10.79
N VAL A 498 10.44 17.61 -11.39
CA VAL A 498 9.15 18.23 -11.61
C VAL A 498 8.90 18.56 -13.07
N THR A 499 7.62 18.72 -13.42
CA THR A 499 7.18 19.39 -14.64
C THR A 499 6.41 20.62 -14.22
N VAL A 500 6.87 21.80 -14.62
CA VAL A 500 6.12 23.05 -14.44
C VAL A 500 5.02 23.08 -15.49
N ALA A 501 3.75 23.06 -15.05
CA ALA A 501 2.60 22.98 -15.97
C ALA A 501 2.49 24.21 -16.86
N GLU A 502 2.65 25.40 -16.28
CA GLU A 502 2.50 26.67 -16.98
C GLU A 502 3.62 27.64 -16.62
N ALA A 503 4.12 28.36 -17.62
CA ALA A 503 5.03 29.46 -17.40
C ALA A 503 4.32 30.61 -16.65
N GLY A 504 4.97 31.17 -15.63
CA GLY A 504 4.31 32.20 -14.86
C GLY A 504 5.09 32.71 -13.65
N SER A 505 4.35 33.35 -12.75
CA SER A 505 4.87 33.84 -11.49
C SER A 505 4.52 32.88 -10.37
N TYR A 506 5.53 32.48 -9.62
CA TYR A 506 5.41 31.50 -8.54
C TYR A 506 5.91 32.07 -7.21
N THR A 507 5.52 31.42 -6.14
CA THR A 507 6.14 31.54 -4.84
C THR A 507 6.72 30.20 -4.43
N ALA A 508 7.83 30.22 -3.68
CA ALA A 508 8.44 29.06 -3.06
C ALA A 508 8.61 29.31 -1.57
N ASN A 509 8.00 28.49 -0.73
CA ASN A 509 8.17 28.51 0.71
C ASN A 509 8.94 27.27 1.15
N VAL A 510 10.12 27.47 1.72
CA VAL A 510 10.91 26.36 2.29
C VAL A 510 10.59 26.28 3.77
N GLN A 511 10.17 25.12 4.23
CA GLN A 511 9.74 24.92 5.61
C GLN A 511 10.53 23.80 6.29
N TRP A 512 10.91 24.00 7.53
CA TRP A 512 11.55 23.05 8.44
C TRP A 512 10.59 22.60 9.53
N ALA A 513 10.87 21.46 10.15
CA ALA A 513 10.09 20.98 11.29
C ALA A 513 10.34 21.76 12.58
N ASN A 514 11.49 22.44 12.69
CA ASN A 514 11.90 23.30 13.81
C ASN A 514 12.88 24.33 13.30
N PRO A 515 13.08 25.47 13.99
CA PRO A 515 14.14 26.41 13.68
C PRO A 515 15.52 25.73 13.65
N ILE A 516 16.33 26.09 12.66
CA ILE A 516 17.68 25.52 12.45
C ILE A 516 18.81 26.54 12.67
N GLY A 517 18.48 27.73 13.20
CA GLY A 517 19.37 28.87 13.35
C GLY A 517 19.50 29.69 12.08
N GLU A 518 20.21 30.82 12.18
CA GLU A 518 20.44 31.70 11.02
C GLU A 518 21.19 30.99 9.91
N ARG A 519 20.64 31.02 8.68
CA ARG A 519 21.17 30.32 7.49
C ARG A 519 20.95 31.14 6.23
N GLU A 520 21.93 31.13 5.34
CA GLU A 520 21.70 31.49 3.94
C GLU A 520 21.01 30.34 3.25
N VAL A 521 19.85 30.56 2.64
CA VAL A 521 19.04 29.58 1.92
C VAL A 521 18.95 29.96 0.47
N THR A 522 19.19 29.03 -0.42
CA THR A 522 19.06 29.20 -1.87
C THR A 522 18.14 28.14 -2.45
N VAL A 523 17.12 28.59 -3.19
CA VAL A 523 16.26 27.71 -3.99
C VAL A 523 16.68 27.75 -5.44
N HIS A 524 16.80 26.59 -6.04
CA HIS A 524 17.05 26.42 -7.48
C HIS A 524 15.83 25.75 -8.08
N LEU A 525 15.12 26.44 -8.95
CA LEU A 525 13.84 26.02 -9.55
C LEU A 525 14.00 26.00 -11.07
N GLY A 526 14.63 24.96 -11.61
CA GLY A 526 15.09 24.93 -12.99
C GLY A 526 16.19 25.97 -13.24
N GLU A 527 15.95 26.92 -14.14
CA GLU A 527 16.89 28.01 -14.42
C GLU A 527 16.76 29.19 -13.44
N THR A 528 15.69 29.24 -12.64
CA THR A 528 15.45 30.33 -11.69
C THR A 528 16.13 30.02 -10.36
N THR A 529 16.90 30.99 -9.84
CA THR A 529 17.56 30.92 -8.54
C THR A 529 17.19 32.12 -7.69
N ALA A 530 16.92 31.91 -6.41
CA ALA A 530 16.70 32.94 -5.43
C ALA A 530 17.37 32.59 -4.10
N SER A 531 17.95 33.61 -3.43
CA SER A 531 18.62 33.43 -2.13
C SER A 531 18.06 34.42 -1.10
N GLY A 532 18.11 34.01 0.18
CA GLY A 532 17.70 34.86 1.31
C GLY A 532 18.21 34.28 2.62
N THR A 533 18.09 35.05 3.68
CA THR A 533 18.53 34.67 5.02
C THR A 533 17.35 34.19 5.84
N LEU A 534 17.39 32.96 6.33
CA LEU A 534 16.50 32.42 7.37
C LEU A 534 16.96 32.96 8.72
N GLY A 535 16.06 33.55 9.49
CA GLY A 535 16.39 34.10 10.82
C GLY A 535 16.62 32.98 11.87
N GLU A 536 17.28 33.32 12.97
CA GLU A 536 17.72 32.36 14.00
C GLU A 536 16.58 31.50 14.58
N ASN A 537 15.39 32.08 14.73
CA ASN A 537 14.21 31.46 15.34
C ASN A 537 13.09 31.16 14.32
N GLU A 538 13.39 31.31 13.03
CA GLU A 538 12.45 31.03 11.95
C GLU A 538 12.58 29.56 11.49
N ASP A 539 11.45 28.97 11.11
CA ASP A 539 11.36 27.63 10.56
C ASP A 539 10.87 27.60 9.11
N GLU A 540 10.67 28.79 8.50
CA GLU A 540 10.32 28.91 7.10
C GLU A 540 10.91 30.19 6.46
N ILE A 541 11.10 30.12 5.14
CA ILE A 541 11.52 31.26 4.32
C ILE A 541 10.73 31.31 3.02
N LEU A 542 10.16 32.48 2.70
CA LEU A 542 9.30 32.69 1.54
C LEU A 542 10.02 33.47 0.44
N PHE A 543 10.10 32.90 -0.75
CA PHE A 543 10.54 33.56 -1.98
C PHE A 543 9.34 33.90 -2.85
N THR A 544 9.26 35.13 -3.35
CA THR A 544 8.14 35.63 -4.16
C THR A 544 8.58 36.17 -5.51
N GLY A 545 7.65 36.21 -6.48
CA GLY A 545 7.91 36.77 -7.80
C GLY A 545 8.84 35.95 -8.68
N LEU A 546 9.00 34.66 -8.37
CA LEU A 546 9.82 33.73 -9.13
C LEU A 546 9.20 33.51 -10.51
N LYS A 547 9.98 33.63 -11.58
CA LYS A 547 9.53 33.36 -12.94
C LYS A 547 9.97 31.97 -13.35
N LEU A 548 9.00 31.05 -13.51
CA LEU A 548 9.26 29.71 -13.97
C LEU A 548 8.80 29.55 -15.43
N SER A 549 9.59 28.82 -16.21
CA SER A 549 9.25 28.38 -17.56
C SER A 549 8.50 27.04 -17.48
N ALA A 550 7.54 26.81 -18.39
CA ALA A 550 6.86 25.52 -18.50
C ALA A 550 7.82 24.44 -18.98
N GLY A 551 7.60 23.20 -18.53
CA GLY A 551 8.38 22.03 -18.91
C GLY A 551 9.13 21.38 -17.78
N ASN A 552 9.96 20.38 -18.11
CA ASN A 552 10.71 19.60 -17.12
C ASN A 552 11.81 20.43 -16.44
N ALA A 553 11.88 20.32 -15.13
CA ALA A 553 12.86 21.02 -14.32
C ALA A 553 13.28 20.17 -13.11
N ASP A 554 14.44 20.47 -12.57
CA ASP A 554 14.90 19.93 -11.29
C ASP A 554 14.83 21.05 -10.25
N PHE A 555 14.15 20.76 -9.11
CA PHE A 555 14.07 21.71 -7.99
C PHE A 555 14.95 21.22 -6.86
N ARG A 556 15.67 22.12 -6.20
CA ARG A 556 16.51 21.81 -5.03
C ARG A 556 16.59 22.99 -4.08
N VAL A 557 16.90 22.68 -2.83
CA VAL A 557 17.17 23.66 -1.77
C VAL A 557 18.59 23.46 -1.26
N GLU A 558 19.36 24.52 -1.20
CA GLU A 558 20.68 24.55 -0.59
C GLU A 558 20.66 25.53 0.59
N PHE A 559 21.42 25.25 1.64
CA PHE A 559 21.56 26.12 2.79
C PHE A 559 22.97 26.04 3.38
N SER A 560 23.42 27.12 4.02
CA SER A 560 24.75 27.20 4.63
C SER A 560 24.85 26.36 5.92
N GLY A 561 26.06 25.93 6.26
CA GLY A 561 26.36 25.17 7.47
C GLY A 561 26.23 23.65 7.32
N GLU A 562 26.25 22.95 8.45
CA GLU A 562 26.19 21.49 8.48
C GLU A 562 24.81 20.99 8.05
N GLN A 563 24.82 20.01 7.16
CA GLN A 563 23.63 19.31 6.70
C GLN A 563 23.47 18.01 7.47
N SER A 564 22.32 17.86 8.12
CA SER A 564 21.93 16.68 8.85
C SER A 564 20.45 16.38 8.58
N ARG A 565 19.95 15.25 9.04
CA ARG A 565 18.51 14.93 8.98
C ARG A 565 17.65 16.00 9.68
N GLN A 566 18.18 16.65 10.72
CA GLN A 566 17.44 17.66 11.49
C GLN A 566 17.41 19.02 10.78
N SER A 567 18.47 19.36 10.04
CA SER A 567 18.57 20.59 9.27
C SER A 567 18.00 20.50 7.85
N THR A 568 17.54 19.32 7.41
CA THR A 568 16.92 19.15 6.08
C THR A 568 15.53 19.77 6.07
N PRO A 569 15.15 20.55 5.00
CA PRO A 569 13.82 21.10 4.90
C PRO A 569 12.75 20.01 4.89
N ARG A 570 11.63 20.28 5.54
CA ARG A 570 10.47 19.39 5.56
C ARG A 570 9.73 19.42 4.24
N PHE A 571 9.48 20.64 3.74
CA PHE A 571 8.79 20.89 2.49
C PHE A 571 9.44 22.01 1.69
N LEU A 572 9.31 21.90 0.39
CA LEU A 572 9.38 23.01 -0.55
C LEU A 572 7.95 23.18 -1.12
N ARG A 573 7.21 24.15 -0.59
CA ARG A 573 5.86 24.48 -1.06
C ARG A 573 5.94 25.41 -2.25
N ILE A 574 5.43 24.97 -3.39
CA ILE A 574 5.38 25.75 -4.63
C ILE A 574 3.95 26.17 -4.90
N SER A 575 3.72 27.46 -5.11
CA SER A 575 2.39 27.98 -5.43
C SER A 575 2.44 28.84 -6.69
N ARG A 576 1.57 28.54 -7.66
CA ARG A 576 1.35 29.40 -8.83
C ARG A 576 0.48 30.60 -8.41
N LYS A 577 0.88 31.81 -8.82
CA LYS A 577 -0.02 32.97 -8.69
C LYS A 577 -1.00 32.96 -9.85
N PRO A 578 -2.32 33.17 -9.56
CA PRO A 578 -3.34 33.29 -10.61
C PRO A 578 -3.04 34.37 -11.63
#